data_e7d375ed9e67972016e9e13c3e4649fa
#
_entry.id   e7d375ed9e67972016e9e13c3e4649fa
#
_cell.length_a   1.000
_cell.length_b   1.000
_cell.length_c   1.000
_cell.angle_alpha   90.00
_cell.angle_beta   90.00
_cell.angle_gamma   90.00
#
_symmetry.space_group_name_H-M   'P 1'
#
loop_
_entity.id
_entity.type
_entity.pdbx_description
1 polymer ?
#
loop_
_entity_poly.entity_id
_entity_poly.type
_entity_poly.pdbx_seq_one_letter_code
_entity_poly.pdbx_strand_id
1 'polypeptide(L)'
;MNFEAALKQVIKDCEIKELNSGVFSGSWTGTENRKKLDSFSPINGKKIGSVALATNEDYNQVVKASKSAFEQWRTIPGPKRGEIIKQISDELVHYKESLGLLVSLEAGKTISEGQGEVQEMIDIGYFATGLSRQIYGNTMASEREHHRMYEQYKPLGPIGVITSFNFPSAVWAWNSFIAAVVGDVTVWKPSSKASLTAVATINIVNRVFERNKLQPIFFLIVGRGRDIGDDFLKEKTFPLISFTGSVKTGRKIGEIVGKRLGKTLLELGGNNAAIVTENCDINNAVKGVAFGALATAGQRCTTTRRLILHENIYDNFLEKMIKAYQSASIGNPLDPNTLIGPLIDQQSVDNYLNAVKTAQQQGGKLVTGGKIKEIKDL
;
A
#
# COMPACT_ATOMS: atom_id res chain seq x y z
N MET A 1 -7.42 12.84 19.87
CA MET A 1 -7.36 14.08 19.04
C MET A 1 -8.70 14.22 18.33
N ASN A 2 -9.24 15.45 18.16
CA ASN A 2 -10.44 15.63 17.34
C ASN A 2 -10.08 15.69 15.85
N PHE A 3 -11.07 15.42 14.99
CA PHE A 3 -10.90 15.32 13.53
C PHE A 3 -10.35 16.61 12.90
N GLU A 4 -10.87 17.77 13.26
CA GLU A 4 -10.49 19.05 12.67
C GLU A 4 -9.03 19.43 13.01
N ALA A 5 -8.61 19.15 14.24
CA ALA A 5 -7.23 19.36 14.66
C ALA A 5 -6.27 18.40 13.89
N ALA A 6 -6.66 17.14 13.74
CA ALA A 6 -5.91 16.15 12.96
C ALA A 6 -5.77 16.58 11.50
N LEU A 7 -6.86 16.99 10.87
CA LEU A 7 -6.88 17.46 9.49
C LEU A 7 -6.00 18.70 9.31
N LYS A 8 -6.09 19.67 10.21
CA LYS A 8 -5.26 20.89 10.17
C LYS A 8 -3.77 20.58 10.27
N GLN A 9 -3.40 19.66 11.16
CA GLN A 9 -2.01 19.22 11.32
C GLN A 9 -1.50 18.59 10.02
N VAL A 10 -2.24 17.63 9.45
CA VAL A 10 -1.85 16.91 8.22
C VAL A 10 -1.74 17.86 7.03
N ILE A 11 -2.68 18.79 6.85
CA ILE A 11 -2.65 19.80 5.79
C ILE A 11 -1.34 20.58 5.86
N LYS A 12 -0.93 21.01 7.04
CA LYS A 12 0.29 21.78 7.25
C LYS A 12 1.54 20.94 7.02
N ASP A 13 1.64 19.79 7.69
CA ASP A 13 2.89 19.03 7.77
C ASP A 13 3.17 18.25 6.48
N CYS A 14 2.12 17.71 5.85
CA CYS A 14 2.23 16.93 4.60
C CYS A 14 2.02 17.79 3.33
N GLU A 15 1.85 19.10 3.47
CA GLU A 15 1.63 20.06 2.35
C GLU A 15 0.44 19.68 1.46
N ILE A 16 -0.63 19.21 2.09
CA ILE A 16 -1.88 18.89 1.41
C ILE A 16 -2.67 20.19 1.18
N LYS A 17 -3.14 20.38 -0.05
CA LYS A 17 -3.97 21.50 -0.45
C LYS A 17 -5.43 21.08 -0.55
N GLU A 18 -6.35 22.03 -0.63
CA GLU A 18 -7.76 21.73 -0.92
C GLU A 18 -7.90 20.98 -2.26
N LEU A 19 -7.13 21.39 -3.28
CA LEU A 19 -6.99 20.70 -4.56
C LEU A 19 -5.51 20.44 -4.85
N ASN A 20 -5.13 19.17 -4.90
CA ASN A 20 -3.78 18.70 -5.17
C ASN A 20 -3.66 18.25 -6.63
N SER A 21 -2.45 18.34 -7.21
CA SER A 21 -2.18 17.63 -8.45
C SER A 21 -2.11 16.12 -8.22
N GLY A 22 -2.68 15.35 -9.12
CA GLY A 22 -2.54 13.89 -9.15
C GLY A 22 -1.42 13.41 -10.07
N VAL A 23 -0.57 14.34 -10.57
CA VAL A 23 0.49 13.99 -11.52
C VAL A 23 1.79 14.64 -11.09
N PHE A 24 2.78 13.78 -10.84
CA PHE A 24 4.17 14.18 -10.61
C PHE A 24 5.08 13.53 -11.65
N SER A 25 5.63 14.35 -12.54
CA SER A 25 6.53 13.94 -13.63
C SER A 25 7.97 14.46 -13.47
N GLY A 26 8.39 14.70 -12.22
CA GLY A 26 9.60 15.42 -11.83
C GLY A 26 9.28 16.80 -11.26
N SER A 27 8.09 17.29 -11.55
CA SER A 27 7.41 18.43 -10.91
C SER A 27 5.91 18.18 -10.92
N TRP A 28 5.17 18.88 -10.04
CA TRP A 28 3.72 18.80 -10.02
C TRP A 28 3.12 19.52 -11.22
N THR A 29 2.18 18.89 -11.91
CA THR A 29 1.42 19.54 -12.99
C THR A 29 0.34 20.48 -12.45
N GLY A 30 -0.16 21.40 -13.29
CA GLY A 30 -1.30 22.25 -12.95
C GLY A 30 -2.59 21.46 -12.69
N THR A 31 -3.53 22.07 -11.99
CA THR A 31 -4.82 21.46 -11.60
C THR A 31 -6.01 22.00 -12.36
N GLU A 32 -5.79 23.01 -13.23
CA GLU A 32 -6.83 23.72 -13.96
C GLU A 32 -7.52 22.82 -14.98
N ASN A 33 -8.84 23.00 -15.12
CA ASN A 33 -9.68 22.30 -16.11
C ASN A 33 -9.62 20.77 -16.06
N ARG A 34 -9.31 20.18 -14.88
CA ARG A 34 -9.22 18.74 -14.69
C ARG A 34 -10.41 18.18 -13.93
N LYS A 35 -10.76 16.93 -14.23
CA LYS A 35 -11.69 16.17 -13.39
C LYS A 35 -11.08 16.01 -12.00
N LYS A 36 -11.91 16.12 -10.97
CA LYS A 36 -11.49 16.00 -9.57
C LYS A 36 -11.92 14.67 -8.99
N LEU A 37 -11.11 14.17 -8.09
CA LEU A 37 -11.41 13.06 -7.23
C LEU A 37 -11.43 13.58 -5.79
N ASP A 38 -12.59 13.62 -5.18
CA ASP A 38 -12.72 13.98 -3.78
C ASP A 38 -12.32 12.81 -2.89
N SER A 39 -11.56 13.08 -1.85
CA SER A 39 -11.23 12.14 -0.78
C SER A 39 -12.06 12.45 0.44
N PHE A 40 -12.78 11.45 0.94
CA PHE A 40 -13.63 11.53 2.11
C PHE A 40 -13.09 10.62 3.19
N SER A 41 -13.12 11.10 4.42
CA SER A 41 -12.72 10.27 5.56
C SER A 41 -13.80 9.24 5.89
N PRO A 42 -13.45 7.96 6.04
CA PRO A 42 -14.39 6.95 6.48
C PRO A 42 -14.78 7.10 7.96
N ILE A 43 -14.14 7.99 8.70
CA ILE A 43 -14.41 8.27 10.11
C ILE A 43 -15.78 8.92 10.28
N ASN A 44 -16.07 9.93 9.45
CA ASN A 44 -17.28 10.78 9.60
C ASN A 44 -17.86 11.25 8.26
N GLY A 45 -17.41 10.72 7.14
CA GLY A 45 -17.85 11.10 5.80
C GLY A 45 -17.44 12.51 5.35
N LYS A 46 -16.65 13.25 6.14
CA LYS A 46 -16.19 14.59 5.75
C LYS A 46 -15.14 14.54 4.66
N LYS A 47 -15.19 15.50 3.76
CA LYS A 47 -14.15 15.70 2.75
C LYS A 47 -12.85 16.18 3.40
N ILE A 48 -11.72 15.53 3.05
CA ILE A 48 -10.38 15.86 3.54
C ILE A 48 -9.53 16.58 2.49
N GLY A 49 -9.90 16.51 1.23
CA GLY A 49 -9.25 17.19 0.11
C GLY A 49 -9.68 16.64 -1.23
N SER A 50 -9.07 17.13 -2.29
CA SER A 50 -9.31 16.67 -3.67
C SER A 50 -7.99 16.47 -4.40
N VAL A 51 -8.02 15.60 -5.42
CA VAL A 51 -6.90 15.38 -6.33
C VAL A 51 -7.38 15.56 -7.77
N ALA A 52 -6.68 16.38 -8.55
CA ALA A 52 -6.91 16.53 -9.98
C ALA A 52 -6.44 15.28 -10.71
N LEU A 53 -7.33 14.66 -11.47
CA LEU A 53 -7.04 13.42 -12.20
C LEU A 53 -6.14 13.68 -13.40
N ALA A 54 -5.28 12.72 -13.69
CA ALA A 54 -4.42 12.70 -14.86
C ALA A 54 -5.23 12.64 -16.17
N THR A 55 -4.71 13.31 -17.19
CA THR A 55 -5.12 13.19 -18.60
C THR A 55 -4.22 12.20 -19.33
N ASN A 56 -4.58 11.85 -20.57
CA ASN A 56 -3.72 11.02 -21.43
C ASN A 56 -2.40 11.73 -21.78
N GLU A 57 -2.42 13.06 -21.88
CA GLU A 57 -1.21 13.84 -22.12
C GLU A 57 -0.25 13.75 -20.92
N ASP A 58 -0.77 13.88 -19.70
CA ASP A 58 0.01 13.69 -18.48
C ASP A 58 0.62 12.30 -18.40
N TYR A 59 -0.17 11.29 -18.77
CA TYR A 59 0.30 9.91 -18.81
C TYR A 59 1.53 9.78 -19.72
N ASN A 60 1.46 10.30 -20.94
CA ASN A 60 2.58 10.27 -21.88
C ASN A 60 3.80 11.05 -21.36
N GLN A 61 3.58 12.18 -20.68
CA GLN A 61 4.66 12.95 -20.04
C GLN A 61 5.34 12.15 -18.92
N VAL A 62 4.58 11.50 -18.06
CA VAL A 62 5.11 10.65 -16.98
C VAL A 62 5.92 9.49 -17.53
N VAL A 63 5.41 8.79 -18.57
CA VAL A 63 6.14 7.70 -19.23
C VAL A 63 7.47 8.21 -19.82
N LYS A 64 7.45 9.32 -20.52
CA LYS A 64 8.67 9.93 -21.10
C LYS A 64 9.67 10.36 -20.00
N ALA A 65 9.19 10.99 -18.95
CA ALA A 65 10.01 11.44 -17.82
C ALA A 65 10.65 10.26 -17.09
N SER A 66 9.89 9.18 -16.85
CA SER A 66 10.39 7.99 -16.19
C SER A 66 11.51 7.30 -16.98
N LYS A 67 11.38 7.25 -18.32
CA LYS A 67 12.43 6.72 -19.21
C LYS A 67 13.70 7.57 -19.13
N SER A 68 13.58 8.89 -19.17
CA SER A 68 14.73 9.80 -19.05
C SER A 68 15.43 9.67 -17.69
N ALA A 69 14.66 9.60 -16.60
CA ALA A 69 15.21 9.41 -15.26
C ALA A 69 15.92 8.06 -15.10
N PHE A 70 15.38 7.00 -15.69
CA PHE A 70 16.01 5.69 -15.68
C PHE A 70 17.40 5.71 -16.31
N GLU A 71 17.56 6.34 -17.47
CA GLU A 71 18.88 6.42 -18.15
C GLU A 71 19.95 7.11 -17.30
N GLN A 72 19.57 8.03 -16.44
CA GLN A 72 20.50 8.67 -15.50
C GLN A 72 20.69 7.84 -14.22
N TRP A 73 19.60 7.38 -13.60
CA TRP A 73 19.65 6.68 -12.32
C TRP A 73 20.41 5.35 -12.39
N ARG A 74 20.25 4.59 -13.47
CA ARG A 74 20.94 3.31 -13.68
C ARG A 74 22.46 3.43 -13.71
N THR A 75 23.02 4.62 -14.01
CA THR A 75 24.47 4.85 -14.06
C THR A 75 25.07 5.14 -12.69
N ILE A 76 24.25 5.53 -11.71
CA ILE A 76 24.71 5.77 -10.34
C ILE A 76 25.05 4.42 -9.69
N PRO A 77 26.23 4.28 -9.04
CA PRO A 77 26.61 3.05 -8.35
C PRO A 77 25.58 2.62 -7.30
N GLY A 78 25.31 1.32 -7.17
CA GLY A 78 24.32 0.75 -6.25
C GLY A 78 24.39 1.32 -4.82
N PRO A 79 25.57 1.31 -4.15
CA PRO A 79 25.72 1.89 -2.83
C PRO A 79 25.35 3.37 -2.73
N LYS A 80 25.60 4.15 -3.79
CA LYS A 80 25.22 5.58 -3.84
C LYS A 80 23.70 5.74 -3.95
N ARG A 81 23.02 4.87 -4.72
CA ARG A 81 21.56 4.82 -4.74
C ARG A 81 21.02 4.47 -3.35
N GLY A 82 21.66 3.50 -2.66
CA GLY A 82 21.31 3.14 -1.28
C GLY A 82 21.44 4.30 -0.30
N GLU A 83 22.44 5.18 -0.44
CA GLU A 83 22.58 6.38 0.39
C GLU A 83 21.40 7.36 0.23
N ILE A 84 20.88 7.51 -1.00
CA ILE A 84 19.68 8.34 -1.24
C ILE A 84 18.45 7.71 -0.61
N ILE A 85 18.25 6.39 -0.74
CA ILE A 85 17.12 5.69 -0.11
C ILE A 85 17.20 5.75 1.43
N LYS A 86 18.42 5.68 1.99
CA LYS A 86 18.62 5.91 3.44
C LYS A 86 18.16 7.31 3.86
N GLN A 87 18.54 8.35 3.12
CA GLN A 87 18.09 9.72 3.40
C GLN A 87 16.57 9.87 3.33
N ILE A 88 15.91 9.13 2.43
CA ILE A 88 14.44 9.09 2.36
C ILE A 88 13.87 8.43 3.61
N SER A 89 14.47 7.34 4.11
CA SER A 89 14.04 6.73 5.37
C SER A 89 14.22 7.67 6.56
N ASP A 90 15.35 8.36 6.62
CA ASP A 90 15.63 9.37 7.65
C ASP A 90 14.61 10.53 7.59
N GLU A 91 14.22 10.98 6.39
CA GLU A 91 13.16 11.99 6.20
C GLU A 91 11.80 11.47 6.69
N LEU A 92 11.42 10.23 6.34
CA LEU A 92 10.16 9.61 6.76
C LEU A 92 10.05 9.47 8.28
N VAL A 93 11.18 9.33 9.02
CA VAL A 93 11.17 9.35 10.49
C VAL A 93 10.56 10.65 11.02
N HIS A 94 10.90 11.79 10.42
CA HIS A 94 10.40 13.10 10.84
C HIS A 94 8.91 13.29 10.53
N TYR A 95 8.40 12.61 9.50
CA TYR A 95 6.99 12.69 9.07
C TYR A 95 6.12 11.52 9.54
N LYS A 96 6.65 10.61 10.35
CA LYS A 96 5.95 9.38 10.76
C LYS A 96 4.59 9.68 11.40
N GLU A 97 4.53 10.63 12.29
CA GLU A 97 3.29 11.00 12.97
C GLU A 97 2.28 11.62 12.01
N SER A 98 2.68 12.61 11.23
CA SER A 98 1.78 13.36 10.34
C SER A 98 1.32 12.53 9.16
N LEU A 99 2.21 11.78 8.51
CA LEU A 99 1.84 10.88 7.41
C LEU A 99 0.99 9.70 7.91
N GLY A 100 1.32 9.14 9.08
CA GLY A 100 0.50 8.10 9.72
C GLY A 100 -0.89 8.60 10.08
N LEU A 101 -1.00 9.85 10.55
CA LEU A 101 -2.27 10.51 10.82
C LEU A 101 -3.10 10.70 9.53
N LEU A 102 -2.46 11.07 8.41
CA LEU A 102 -3.14 11.14 7.10
C LEU A 102 -3.67 9.78 6.68
N VAL A 103 -2.89 8.70 6.85
CA VAL A 103 -3.36 7.32 6.60
C VAL A 103 -4.59 7.00 7.44
N SER A 104 -4.62 7.41 8.72
CA SER A 104 -5.79 7.22 9.58
C SER A 104 -7.01 8.01 9.10
N LEU A 105 -6.84 9.26 8.69
CA LEU A 105 -7.91 10.11 8.19
C LEU A 105 -8.48 9.60 6.85
N GLU A 106 -7.63 9.13 5.94
CA GLU A 106 -8.03 8.75 4.57
C GLU A 106 -8.47 7.30 4.46
N ALA A 107 -7.84 6.37 5.20
CA ALA A 107 -8.14 4.95 5.13
C ALA A 107 -8.89 4.38 6.34
N GLY A 108 -9.14 5.17 7.39
CA GLY A 108 -9.84 4.73 8.59
C GLY A 108 -9.04 3.81 9.51
N LYS A 109 -7.73 3.70 9.30
CA LYS A 109 -6.84 2.91 10.16
C LYS A 109 -6.67 3.60 11.52
N THR A 110 -6.44 2.82 12.57
CA THR A 110 -6.09 3.42 13.87
C THR A 110 -4.78 4.20 13.78
N ILE A 111 -4.55 5.17 14.68
CA ILE A 111 -3.30 5.95 14.69
C ILE A 111 -2.08 5.04 14.75
N SER A 112 -2.12 4.00 15.58
CA SER A 112 -1.01 3.04 15.69
C SER A 112 -0.77 2.28 14.38
N GLU A 113 -1.82 1.91 13.65
CA GLU A 113 -1.70 1.25 12.35
C GLU A 113 -1.20 2.22 11.27
N GLY A 114 -1.65 3.47 11.26
CA GLY A 114 -1.17 4.50 10.35
C GLY A 114 0.32 4.79 10.55
N GLN A 115 0.75 4.96 11.79
CA GLN A 115 2.17 5.14 12.12
C GLN A 115 3.00 3.88 11.86
N GLY A 116 2.43 2.69 12.10
CA GLY A 116 3.03 1.40 11.77
C GLY A 116 3.29 1.25 10.28
N GLU A 117 2.39 1.75 9.44
CA GLU A 117 2.57 1.74 7.99
C GLU A 117 3.75 2.62 7.55
N VAL A 118 3.91 3.81 8.14
CA VAL A 118 5.08 4.66 7.85
C VAL A 118 6.36 4.02 8.41
N GLN A 119 6.27 3.32 9.55
CA GLN A 119 7.40 2.53 10.07
C GLN A 119 7.84 1.46 9.08
N GLU A 120 6.91 0.75 8.45
CA GLU A 120 7.25 -0.21 7.40
C GLU A 120 8.00 0.45 6.21
N MET A 121 7.61 1.67 5.83
CA MET A 121 8.36 2.42 4.80
C MET A 121 9.80 2.71 5.23
N ILE A 122 9.99 3.11 6.49
CA ILE A 122 11.31 3.40 7.07
C ILE A 122 12.17 2.14 7.09
N ASP A 123 11.61 1.03 7.58
CA ASP A 123 12.31 -0.24 7.74
C ASP A 123 12.74 -0.83 6.39
N ILE A 124 11.85 -0.80 5.39
CA ILE A 124 12.19 -1.29 4.05
C ILE A 124 13.23 -0.40 3.37
N GLY A 125 13.25 0.90 3.64
CA GLY A 125 14.27 1.79 3.12
C GLY A 125 15.66 1.49 3.71
N TYR A 126 15.75 1.21 5.00
CA TYR A 126 17.02 0.76 5.61
C TYR A 126 17.43 -0.62 5.10
N PHE A 127 16.47 -1.55 4.95
CA PHE A 127 16.75 -2.84 4.33
C PHE A 127 17.29 -2.69 2.90
N ALA A 128 16.63 -1.90 2.06
CA ALA A 128 17.07 -1.63 0.69
C ALA A 128 18.46 -0.99 0.64
N THR A 129 18.78 -0.11 1.61
CA THR A 129 20.10 0.49 1.75
C THR A 129 21.17 -0.60 1.97
N GLY A 130 20.93 -1.55 2.87
CA GLY A 130 21.80 -2.70 3.09
C GLY A 130 21.92 -3.57 1.84
N LEU A 131 20.78 -3.86 1.20
CA LEU A 131 20.70 -4.66 -0.03
C LEU A 131 21.51 -4.04 -1.18
N SER A 132 21.62 -2.70 -1.25
CA SER A 132 22.39 -2.02 -2.29
C SER A 132 23.86 -2.43 -2.39
N ARG A 133 24.40 -3.04 -1.32
CA ARG A 133 25.78 -3.56 -1.23
C ARG A 133 25.86 -5.07 -1.37
N GLN A 134 24.72 -5.76 -1.45
CA GLN A 134 24.60 -7.22 -1.47
C GLN A 134 24.07 -7.77 -2.80
N ILE A 135 23.87 -6.91 -3.81
CA ILE A 135 23.43 -7.32 -5.14
C ILE A 135 24.64 -7.80 -5.93
N TYR A 136 25.12 -8.99 -5.62
CA TYR A 136 26.23 -9.67 -6.31
C TYR A 136 25.73 -10.96 -6.95
N GLY A 137 26.40 -11.37 -8.04
CA GLY A 137 26.16 -12.63 -8.70
C GLY A 137 27.28 -13.64 -8.50
N ASN A 138 27.06 -14.84 -8.96
CA ASN A 138 28.03 -15.94 -8.89
C ASN A 138 29.14 -15.75 -9.94
N THR A 139 30.36 -16.18 -9.62
CA THR A 139 31.43 -16.41 -10.59
C THR A 139 31.57 -17.93 -10.75
N MET A 140 31.52 -18.38 -12.02
CA MET A 140 31.51 -19.82 -12.36
C MET A 140 32.75 -20.18 -13.18
N ALA A 141 33.24 -21.40 -13.03
CA ALA A 141 34.28 -21.93 -13.91
C ALA A 141 33.73 -22.19 -15.32
N SER A 142 34.58 -21.97 -16.35
CA SER A 142 34.25 -22.29 -17.75
C SER A 142 34.99 -23.53 -18.19
N GLU A 143 34.34 -24.41 -18.97
CA GLU A 143 34.98 -25.51 -19.67
C GLU A 143 35.77 -25.05 -20.93
N ARG A 144 35.61 -23.78 -21.33
CA ARG A 144 36.24 -23.22 -22.49
C ARG A 144 37.46 -22.38 -22.16
N GLU A 145 38.53 -22.55 -22.88
CA GLU A 145 39.72 -21.71 -22.74
C GLU A 145 39.40 -20.24 -23.01
N HIS A 146 40.06 -19.33 -22.31
CA HIS A 146 39.89 -17.88 -22.42
C HIS A 146 38.46 -17.35 -22.16
N HIS A 147 37.58 -18.13 -21.51
CA HIS A 147 36.23 -17.72 -21.13
C HIS A 147 36.13 -17.50 -19.64
N ARG A 148 35.42 -16.42 -19.28
CA ARG A 148 35.02 -16.12 -17.92
C ARG A 148 33.49 -16.07 -17.82
N MET A 149 32.92 -16.76 -16.86
CA MET A 149 31.47 -16.80 -16.62
C MET A 149 31.15 -16.15 -15.29
N TYR A 150 30.17 -15.24 -15.30
CA TYR A 150 29.66 -14.63 -14.08
C TYR A 150 28.23 -14.15 -14.29
N GLU A 151 27.48 -14.07 -13.20
CA GLU A 151 26.17 -13.44 -13.14
C GLU A 151 26.32 -11.96 -12.80
N GLN A 152 25.46 -11.14 -13.37
CA GLN A 152 25.34 -9.74 -13.00
C GLN A 152 23.88 -9.31 -13.08
N TYR A 153 23.37 -8.76 -11.98
CA TYR A 153 22.03 -8.18 -11.96
C TYR A 153 22.04 -6.81 -12.64
N LYS A 154 21.11 -6.61 -13.56
CA LYS A 154 20.89 -5.36 -14.28
C LYS A 154 19.51 -4.81 -13.96
N PRO A 155 19.33 -3.47 -13.85
CA PRO A 155 18.01 -2.89 -13.69
C PRO A 155 17.11 -3.23 -14.89
N LEU A 156 15.81 -3.37 -14.62
CA LEU A 156 14.81 -3.71 -15.62
C LEU A 156 14.39 -2.50 -16.46
N GLY A 157 14.29 -1.33 -15.85
CA GLY A 157 13.77 -0.12 -16.48
C GLY A 157 12.82 0.65 -15.57
N PRO A 158 12.00 1.54 -16.13
CA PRO A 158 10.86 2.06 -15.42
C PRO A 158 9.87 0.92 -15.11
N ILE A 159 9.38 0.84 -13.88
CA ILE A 159 8.38 -0.15 -13.49
C ILE A 159 7.08 0.53 -13.05
N GLY A 160 5.96 -0.08 -13.38
CA GLY A 160 4.65 0.37 -12.92
C GLY A 160 4.31 -0.24 -11.57
N VAL A 161 3.94 0.58 -10.58
CA VAL A 161 3.51 0.15 -9.25
C VAL A 161 2.07 0.58 -9.02
N ILE A 162 1.18 -0.39 -8.80
CA ILE A 162 -0.25 -0.15 -8.53
C ILE A 162 -0.54 -0.64 -7.12
N THR A 163 -1.02 0.26 -6.24
CA THR A 163 -1.28 -0.07 -4.84
C THR A 163 -2.76 -0.02 -4.48
N SER A 164 -3.11 -0.69 -3.38
CA SER A 164 -4.45 -0.76 -2.82
C SER A 164 -4.63 0.27 -1.69
N PHE A 165 -5.89 0.47 -1.26
CA PHE A 165 -6.24 1.48 -0.26
C PHE A 165 -5.85 1.12 1.17
N ASN A 166 -5.75 -0.17 1.49
CA ASN A 166 -5.57 -0.67 2.85
C ASN A 166 -4.14 -0.51 3.39
N PHE A 167 -3.17 -0.38 2.50
CA PHE A 167 -1.78 0.02 2.78
C PHE A 167 -1.38 1.07 1.74
N PRO A 168 -1.88 2.30 1.86
CA PRO A 168 -1.78 3.32 0.81
C PRO A 168 -0.36 3.78 0.50
N SER A 169 0.58 3.65 1.42
CA SER A 169 1.98 4.09 1.23
C SER A 169 3.01 2.99 1.43
N ALA A 170 2.86 2.10 2.42
CA ALA A 170 3.86 1.08 2.74
C ALA A 170 4.14 0.13 1.56
N VAL A 171 3.11 -0.37 0.90
CA VAL A 171 3.26 -1.28 -0.25
C VAL A 171 4.00 -0.61 -1.41
N TRP A 172 3.77 0.69 -1.63
CA TRP A 172 4.54 1.44 -2.62
C TRP A 172 6.03 1.46 -2.24
N ALA A 173 6.35 1.76 -0.98
CA ALA A 173 7.73 1.80 -0.51
C ALA A 173 8.44 0.44 -0.64
N TRP A 174 7.75 -0.67 -0.28
CA TRP A 174 8.26 -2.02 -0.46
C TRP A 174 8.74 -2.25 -1.89
N ASN A 175 7.92 -1.94 -2.87
CA ASN A 175 8.25 -2.16 -4.28
C ASN A 175 9.27 -1.13 -4.79
N SER A 176 9.09 0.15 -4.44
CA SER A 176 9.84 1.25 -5.05
C SER A 176 11.24 1.42 -4.49
N PHE A 177 11.46 1.22 -3.18
CA PHE A 177 12.79 1.39 -2.59
C PHE A 177 13.74 0.26 -2.99
N ILE A 178 13.23 -0.98 -3.05
CA ILE A 178 14.01 -2.11 -3.56
C ILE A 178 14.32 -1.91 -5.04
N ALA A 179 13.35 -1.51 -5.86
CA ALA A 179 13.56 -1.19 -7.27
C ALA A 179 14.61 -0.07 -7.46
N ALA A 180 14.54 0.98 -6.65
CA ALA A 180 15.46 2.10 -6.73
C ALA A 180 16.92 1.70 -6.49
N VAL A 181 17.20 0.85 -5.48
CA VAL A 181 18.59 0.45 -5.19
C VAL A 181 19.16 -0.49 -6.25
N VAL A 182 18.35 -1.25 -6.97
CA VAL A 182 18.81 -2.05 -8.12
C VAL A 182 18.96 -1.22 -9.40
N GLY A 183 18.47 0.02 -9.42
CA GLY A 183 18.65 0.98 -10.51
C GLY A 183 17.42 1.25 -11.35
N ASP A 184 16.27 0.73 -10.95
CA ASP A 184 14.99 1.00 -11.59
C ASP A 184 14.40 2.34 -11.10
N VAL A 185 13.43 2.86 -11.83
CA VAL A 185 12.57 3.99 -11.43
C VAL A 185 11.13 3.52 -11.39
N THR A 186 10.25 4.20 -10.63
CA THR A 186 8.88 3.73 -10.51
C THR A 186 7.85 4.78 -10.90
N VAL A 187 6.80 4.33 -11.57
CA VAL A 187 5.59 5.10 -11.82
C VAL A 187 4.48 4.52 -10.95
N TRP A 188 4.04 5.30 -9.97
CA TRP A 188 3.04 4.88 -8.99
C TRP A 188 1.64 5.30 -9.40
N LYS A 189 0.76 4.31 -9.49
CA LYS A 189 -0.68 4.49 -9.61
C LYS A 189 -1.35 4.03 -8.33
N PRO A 190 -1.66 4.95 -7.39
CA PRO A 190 -2.31 4.59 -6.12
C PRO A 190 -3.79 4.21 -6.33
N SER A 191 -4.38 3.66 -5.26
CA SER A 191 -5.83 3.54 -5.17
C SER A 191 -6.51 4.90 -5.21
N SER A 192 -7.62 5.01 -5.92
CA SER A 192 -8.45 6.23 -5.91
C SER A 192 -9.12 6.50 -4.55
N LYS A 193 -9.10 5.54 -3.62
CA LYS A 193 -9.65 5.69 -2.26
C LYS A 193 -8.62 6.25 -1.25
N ALA A 194 -7.34 6.37 -1.65
CA ALA A 194 -6.26 6.82 -0.79
C ALA A 194 -5.21 7.61 -1.60
N SER A 195 -5.66 8.62 -2.33
CA SER A 195 -4.82 9.39 -3.25
C SER A 195 -4.07 10.54 -2.57
N LEU A 196 -4.60 11.10 -1.48
CA LEU A 196 -3.93 12.17 -0.73
C LEU A 196 -2.69 11.64 0.00
N THR A 197 -2.76 10.43 0.56
CA THR A 197 -1.59 9.77 1.15
C THR A 197 -0.46 9.60 0.12
N ALA A 198 -0.80 9.28 -1.14
CA ALA A 198 0.20 9.18 -2.20
C ALA A 198 0.82 10.54 -2.54
N VAL A 199 0.02 11.61 -2.62
CA VAL A 199 0.51 12.98 -2.84
C VAL A 199 1.46 13.39 -1.72
N ALA A 200 1.08 13.20 -0.46
CA ALA A 200 1.91 13.50 0.71
C ALA A 200 3.22 12.71 0.68
N THR A 201 3.16 11.43 0.36
CA THR A 201 4.35 10.58 0.26
C THR A 201 5.34 11.12 -0.78
N ILE A 202 4.86 11.50 -1.97
CA ILE A 202 5.72 12.08 -3.02
C ILE A 202 6.29 13.43 -2.59
N ASN A 203 5.53 14.29 -1.91
CA ASN A 203 6.04 15.54 -1.36
C ASN A 203 7.24 15.28 -0.43
N ILE A 204 7.10 14.33 0.50
CA ILE A 204 8.14 14.02 1.48
C ILE A 204 9.39 13.44 0.81
N VAL A 205 9.25 12.43 -0.03
CA VAL A 205 10.41 11.77 -0.65
C VAL A 205 11.12 12.66 -1.66
N ASN A 206 10.40 13.55 -2.35
CA ASN A 206 10.99 14.44 -3.35
C ASN A 206 11.94 15.47 -2.73
N ARG A 207 11.72 15.91 -1.50
CA ARG A 207 12.64 16.82 -0.77
C ARG A 207 14.06 16.28 -0.70
N VAL A 208 14.22 14.96 -0.65
CA VAL A 208 15.54 14.34 -0.63
C VAL A 208 16.22 14.46 -1.99
N PHE A 209 15.49 14.29 -3.10
CA PHE A 209 16.05 14.50 -4.44
C PHE A 209 16.42 15.94 -4.68
N GLU A 210 15.59 16.89 -4.25
CA GLU A 210 15.89 18.34 -4.34
C GLU A 210 17.15 18.72 -3.56
N ARG A 211 17.28 18.27 -2.31
CA ARG A 211 18.49 18.52 -1.49
C ARG A 211 19.76 17.98 -2.14
N ASN A 212 19.68 16.83 -2.79
CA ASN A 212 20.79 16.19 -3.46
C ASN A 212 21.00 16.69 -4.90
N LYS A 213 20.16 17.60 -5.40
CA LYS A 213 20.16 18.10 -6.79
C LYS A 213 20.09 16.96 -7.82
N LEU A 214 19.32 15.93 -7.51
CA LEU A 214 19.08 14.77 -8.35
C LEU A 214 17.72 14.87 -9.02
N GLN A 215 17.61 14.30 -10.23
CA GLN A 215 16.31 14.10 -10.86
C GLN A 215 15.49 13.09 -10.05
N PRO A 216 14.21 13.38 -9.77
CA PRO A 216 13.32 12.43 -9.12
C PRO A 216 13.16 11.13 -9.93
N ILE A 217 13.05 10.02 -9.21
CA ILE A 217 12.87 8.67 -9.79
C ILE A 217 11.53 8.04 -9.42
N PHE A 218 10.76 8.69 -8.57
CA PHE A 218 9.44 8.27 -8.14
C PHE A 218 8.40 9.20 -8.75
N PHE A 219 7.62 8.65 -9.66
CA PHE A 219 6.58 9.36 -10.42
C PHE A 219 5.22 8.98 -9.89
N LEU A 220 4.25 9.90 -9.97
CA LEU A 220 2.88 9.66 -9.52
C LEU A 220 1.91 9.93 -10.66
N ILE A 221 0.89 9.06 -10.79
CA ILE A 221 -0.24 9.27 -11.67
C ILE A 221 -1.53 8.81 -11.00
N VAL A 222 -2.38 9.76 -10.62
CA VAL A 222 -3.70 9.48 -10.04
C VAL A 222 -4.75 9.45 -11.14
N GLY A 223 -5.38 8.30 -11.31
CA GLY A 223 -6.43 8.10 -12.30
C GLY A 223 -7.27 6.88 -11.96
N ARG A 224 -8.53 6.87 -12.40
CA ARG A 224 -9.39 5.71 -12.24
C ARG A 224 -8.92 4.57 -13.14
N GLY A 225 -9.12 3.34 -12.72
CA GLY A 225 -8.72 2.17 -13.51
C GLY A 225 -9.34 2.12 -14.91
N ARG A 226 -10.56 2.67 -15.06
CA ARG A 226 -11.26 2.78 -16.35
C ARG A 226 -10.72 3.88 -17.28
N ASP A 227 -10.01 4.86 -16.72
CA ASP A 227 -9.54 6.04 -17.49
C ASP A 227 -8.12 5.80 -18.02
N ILE A 228 -7.18 5.37 -17.15
CA ILE A 228 -5.75 5.21 -17.49
C ILE A 228 -5.23 3.78 -17.25
N GLY A 229 -6.05 2.90 -16.64
CA GLY A 229 -5.57 1.60 -16.17
C GLY A 229 -5.12 0.68 -17.30
N ASP A 230 -5.91 0.58 -18.37
CA ASP A 230 -5.59 -0.31 -19.49
C ASP A 230 -4.35 0.19 -20.27
N ASP A 231 -4.18 1.49 -20.44
CA ASP A 231 -2.99 2.08 -21.08
C ASP A 231 -1.74 1.84 -20.23
N PHE A 232 -1.86 1.99 -18.91
CA PHE A 232 -0.79 1.69 -17.96
C PHE A 232 -0.31 0.23 -18.05
N LEU A 233 -1.24 -0.73 -18.21
CA LEU A 233 -0.91 -2.14 -18.31
C LEU A 233 -0.34 -2.54 -19.68
N LYS A 234 -0.76 -1.86 -20.75
CA LYS A 234 -0.29 -2.10 -22.13
C LYS A 234 1.06 -1.44 -22.41
N GLU A 235 1.50 -0.51 -21.55
CA GLU A 235 2.71 0.29 -21.75
C GLU A 235 3.98 -0.61 -21.76
N LYS A 236 4.67 -0.61 -22.89
CA LYS A 236 5.88 -1.43 -23.10
C LYS A 236 7.12 -0.86 -22.40
N THR A 237 7.11 0.44 -22.07
CA THR A 237 8.18 1.08 -21.30
C THR A 237 8.28 0.50 -19.89
N PHE A 238 7.20 -0.12 -19.38
CA PHE A 238 7.19 -0.80 -18.09
C PHE A 238 7.39 -2.31 -18.25
N PRO A 239 8.62 -2.84 -18.21
CA PRO A 239 8.88 -4.28 -18.32
C PRO A 239 8.23 -5.09 -17.20
N LEU A 240 8.00 -4.47 -16.04
CA LEU A 240 7.35 -5.06 -14.87
C LEU A 240 6.20 -4.18 -14.40
N ILE A 241 5.06 -4.82 -14.14
CA ILE A 241 3.95 -4.24 -13.38
C ILE A 241 3.85 -4.95 -12.03
N SER A 242 4.08 -4.20 -10.95
CA SER A 242 3.77 -4.65 -9.58
C SER A 242 2.37 -4.19 -9.22
N PHE A 243 1.52 -5.12 -8.84
CA PHE A 243 0.12 -4.86 -8.50
C PHE A 243 -0.25 -5.48 -7.16
N THR A 244 -0.83 -4.67 -6.29
CA THR A 244 -1.47 -5.14 -5.05
C THR A 244 -2.96 -4.83 -5.09
N GLY A 245 -3.81 -5.86 -4.93
CA GLY A 245 -5.25 -5.69 -4.96
C GLY A 245 -6.06 -6.97 -5.05
N SER A 246 -7.25 -6.92 -5.68
CA SER A 246 -8.14 -8.07 -5.76
C SER A 246 -7.65 -9.14 -6.76
N VAL A 247 -7.95 -10.42 -6.46
CA VAL A 247 -7.66 -11.56 -7.35
C VAL A 247 -8.27 -11.35 -8.74
N LYS A 248 -9.52 -10.84 -8.80
CA LYS A 248 -10.20 -10.55 -10.07
C LYS A 248 -9.40 -9.59 -10.95
N THR A 249 -8.92 -8.49 -10.36
CA THR A 249 -8.13 -7.49 -11.08
C THR A 249 -6.73 -8.03 -11.41
N GLY A 250 -6.10 -8.79 -10.51
CA GLY A 250 -4.81 -9.41 -10.75
C GLY A 250 -4.81 -10.37 -11.94
N ARG A 251 -5.87 -11.18 -12.10
CA ARG A 251 -6.05 -12.05 -13.28
C ARG A 251 -6.10 -11.24 -14.58
N LYS A 252 -6.88 -10.14 -14.62
CA LYS A 252 -6.95 -9.24 -15.78
C LYS A 252 -5.56 -8.63 -16.09
N ILE A 253 -4.83 -8.21 -15.06
CA ILE A 253 -3.48 -7.65 -15.22
C ILE A 253 -2.53 -8.70 -15.78
N GLY A 254 -2.51 -9.91 -15.23
CA GLY A 254 -1.68 -11.01 -15.72
C GLY A 254 -1.94 -11.30 -17.20
N GLU A 255 -3.22 -11.29 -17.62
CA GLU A 255 -3.60 -11.46 -19.01
C GLU A 255 -3.06 -10.34 -19.91
N ILE A 256 -3.31 -9.07 -19.57
CA ILE A 256 -2.92 -7.92 -20.40
C ILE A 256 -1.40 -7.80 -20.51
N VAL A 257 -0.70 -7.92 -19.38
CA VAL A 257 0.76 -7.79 -19.34
C VAL A 257 1.44 -9.00 -20.00
N GLY A 258 0.90 -10.21 -19.81
CA GLY A 258 1.39 -11.42 -20.46
C GLY A 258 1.28 -11.38 -21.99
N LYS A 259 0.20 -10.80 -22.53
CA LYS A 259 0.03 -10.60 -24.00
C LYS A 259 1.17 -9.81 -24.64
N ARG A 260 1.83 -8.92 -23.90
CA ARG A 260 2.98 -8.14 -24.38
C ARG A 260 4.33 -8.69 -23.93
N LEU A 261 4.36 -9.90 -23.36
CA LEU A 261 5.55 -10.55 -22.77
C LEU A 261 6.21 -9.73 -21.64
N GLY A 262 5.42 -8.90 -20.93
CA GLY A 262 5.84 -8.20 -19.74
C GLY A 262 5.81 -9.11 -18.50
N LYS A 263 6.47 -8.66 -17.43
CA LYS A 263 6.48 -9.35 -16.14
C LYS A 263 5.42 -8.78 -15.21
N THR A 264 4.89 -9.60 -14.32
CA THR A 264 3.98 -9.15 -13.23
C THR A 264 4.48 -9.66 -11.89
N LEU A 265 4.35 -8.82 -10.87
CA LEU A 265 4.41 -9.19 -9.47
C LEU A 265 3.02 -8.92 -8.90
N LEU A 266 2.31 -9.98 -8.51
CA LEU A 266 0.90 -9.90 -8.13
C LEU A 266 0.74 -10.26 -6.65
N GLU A 267 0.49 -9.23 -5.83
CA GLU A 267 0.14 -9.37 -4.42
C GLU A 267 -1.39 -9.29 -4.29
N LEU A 268 -2.02 -10.42 -4.04
CA LEU A 268 -3.47 -10.57 -4.15
C LEU A 268 -4.10 -10.95 -2.82
N GLY A 269 -5.44 -10.83 -2.75
CA GLY A 269 -6.20 -11.31 -1.60
C GLY A 269 -6.17 -12.83 -1.48
N GLY A 270 -6.42 -13.32 -0.27
CA GLY A 270 -6.48 -14.72 0.06
C GLY A 270 -7.72 -15.08 0.88
N ASN A 271 -7.96 -16.38 1.05
CA ASN A 271 -8.90 -16.94 2.00
C ASN A 271 -8.12 -17.66 3.11
N ASN A 272 -7.35 -16.88 3.88
CA ASN A 272 -6.33 -17.35 4.79
C ASN A 272 -6.94 -18.17 5.95
N ALA A 273 -6.24 -19.25 6.31
CA ALA A 273 -6.65 -20.13 7.40
C ALA A 273 -5.65 -20.07 8.55
N ALA A 274 -6.19 -20.13 9.78
CA ALA A 274 -5.46 -20.51 10.98
C ALA A 274 -5.87 -21.94 11.37
N ILE A 275 -4.91 -22.82 11.57
CA ILE A 275 -5.13 -24.21 11.99
C ILE A 275 -4.61 -24.31 13.43
N VAL A 276 -5.48 -24.75 14.34
CA VAL A 276 -5.17 -24.84 15.76
C VAL A 276 -5.35 -26.28 16.23
N THR A 277 -4.24 -26.88 16.64
CA THR A 277 -4.21 -28.26 17.16
C THR A 277 -4.47 -28.29 18.66
N GLU A 278 -4.80 -29.46 19.20
CA GLU A 278 -5.12 -29.65 20.62
C GLU A 278 -3.95 -29.31 21.58
N ASN A 279 -2.71 -29.41 21.10
CA ASN A 279 -1.51 -29.15 21.90
C ASN A 279 -1.07 -27.68 21.93
N CYS A 280 -1.92 -26.76 21.48
CA CYS A 280 -1.59 -25.33 21.46
C CYS A 280 -1.74 -24.64 22.82
N ASP A 281 -1.03 -23.53 23.01
CA ASP A 281 -1.41 -22.56 24.04
C ASP A 281 -2.66 -21.79 23.55
N ILE A 282 -3.83 -22.20 24.08
CA ILE A 282 -5.12 -21.64 23.67
C ILE A 282 -5.18 -20.12 23.84
N ASN A 283 -4.62 -19.57 24.92
CA ASN A 283 -4.71 -18.14 25.18
C ASN A 283 -3.89 -17.32 24.15
N ASN A 284 -2.69 -17.78 23.81
CA ASN A 284 -1.88 -17.16 22.79
C ASN A 284 -2.48 -17.35 21.39
N ALA A 285 -3.01 -18.53 21.09
CA ALA A 285 -3.66 -18.82 19.82
C ALA A 285 -4.91 -17.91 19.60
N VAL A 286 -5.76 -17.74 20.64
CA VAL A 286 -6.92 -16.84 20.58
C VAL A 286 -6.48 -15.40 20.30
N LYS A 287 -5.43 -14.89 20.98
CA LYS A 287 -4.92 -13.53 20.73
C LYS A 287 -4.41 -13.37 19.29
N GLY A 288 -3.63 -14.33 18.81
CA GLY A 288 -3.08 -14.32 17.44
C GLY A 288 -4.17 -14.38 16.38
N VAL A 289 -5.16 -15.25 16.53
CA VAL A 289 -6.29 -15.38 15.60
C VAL A 289 -7.17 -14.13 15.63
N ALA A 290 -7.48 -13.59 16.81
CA ALA A 290 -8.28 -12.36 16.94
C ALA A 290 -7.56 -11.19 16.27
N PHE A 291 -6.27 -10.99 16.55
CA PHE A 291 -5.49 -9.94 15.88
C PHE A 291 -5.46 -10.13 14.36
N GLY A 292 -5.18 -11.36 13.89
CA GLY A 292 -5.14 -11.66 12.45
C GLY A 292 -6.49 -11.45 11.73
N ALA A 293 -7.61 -11.56 12.45
CA ALA A 293 -8.95 -11.36 11.89
C ALA A 293 -9.44 -9.91 11.95
N LEU A 294 -9.11 -9.17 13.02
CA LEU A 294 -9.68 -7.86 13.33
C LEU A 294 -8.82 -6.68 12.88
N ALA A 295 -7.51 -6.87 12.77
CA ALA A 295 -6.61 -5.79 12.38
C ALA A 295 -7.02 -5.14 11.05
N THR A 296 -6.96 -3.79 10.99
CA THR A 296 -7.43 -2.95 9.87
C THR A 296 -8.89 -3.26 9.49
N ALA A 297 -9.74 -3.55 10.49
CA ALA A 297 -11.14 -3.95 10.30
C ALA A 297 -11.31 -5.13 9.34
N GLY A 298 -10.35 -6.09 9.34
CA GLY A 298 -10.36 -7.25 8.44
C GLY A 298 -10.02 -6.94 6.97
N GLN A 299 -9.52 -5.73 6.66
CA GLN A 299 -9.24 -5.28 5.29
C GLN A 299 -7.80 -5.58 4.82
N ARG A 300 -7.16 -6.65 5.33
CA ARG A 300 -5.81 -7.05 4.89
C ARG A 300 -5.87 -8.26 3.94
N CYS A 301 -4.89 -8.36 3.06
CA CYS A 301 -4.66 -9.57 2.25
C CYS A 301 -4.37 -10.79 3.14
N THR A 302 -3.78 -10.57 4.31
CA THR A 302 -3.40 -11.59 5.32
C THR A 302 -4.49 -11.85 6.37
N THR A 303 -5.65 -11.17 6.32
CA THR A 303 -6.74 -11.36 7.29
C THR A 303 -7.10 -12.83 7.45
N THR A 304 -7.11 -13.34 8.68
CA THR A 304 -7.59 -14.68 9.00
C THR A 304 -9.08 -14.76 8.72
N ARG A 305 -9.46 -15.58 7.73
CA ARG A 305 -10.86 -15.73 7.27
C ARG A 305 -11.45 -17.06 7.64
N ARG A 306 -10.62 -18.06 7.88
CA ARG A 306 -11.03 -19.40 8.27
C ARG A 306 -10.25 -19.81 9.49
N LEU A 307 -10.96 -20.36 10.48
CA LEU A 307 -10.36 -20.93 11.68
C LEU A 307 -10.74 -22.43 11.71
N ILE A 308 -9.73 -23.29 11.66
CA ILE A 308 -9.88 -24.73 11.66
C ILE A 308 -9.37 -25.23 13.02
N LEU A 309 -10.30 -25.72 13.84
CA LEU A 309 -10.01 -26.13 15.21
C LEU A 309 -10.07 -27.65 15.32
N HIS A 310 -9.14 -28.23 16.11
CA HIS A 310 -9.24 -29.62 16.53
C HIS A 310 -10.50 -29.80 17.41
N GLU A 311 -11.21 -30.89 17.26
CA GLU A 311 -12.50 -31.14 17.94
C GLU A 311 -12.40 -31.04 19.47
N ASN A 312 -11.33 -31.54 20.07
CA ASN A 312 -11.12 -31.54 21.52
C ASN A 312 -11.04 -30.15 22.16
N ILE A 313 -10.70 -29.12 21.38
CA ILE A 313 -10.56 -27.74 21.88
C ILE A 313 -11.64 -26.83 21.37
N TYR A 314 -12.56 -27.32 20.50
CA TYR A 314 -13.48 -26.47 19.73
C TYR A 314 -14.33 -25.57 20.64
N ASP A 315 -15.03 -26.12 21.60
CA ASP A 315 -15.96 -25.35 22.44
C ASP A 315 -15.23 -24.32 23.31
N ASN A 316 -14.15 -24.73 23.97
CA ASN A 316 -13.34 -23.84 24.80
C ASN A 316 -12.71 -22.72 23.98
N PHE A 317 -12.19 -23.03 22.79
CA PHE A 317 -11.61 -22.02 21.90
C PHE A 317 -12.66 -21.05 21.38
N LEU A 318 -13.82 -21.54 20.93
CA LEU A 318 -14.92 -20.75 20.42
C LEU A 318 -15.44 -19.77 21.48
N GLU A 319 -15.65 -20.23 22.72
CA GLU A 319 -16.08 -19.37 23.84
C GLU A 319 -15.10 -18.21 24.07
N LYS A 320 -13.79 -18.49 24.10
CA LYS A 320 -12.74 -17.47 24.27
C LYS A 320 -12.68 -16.53 23.08
N MET A 321 -12.87 -17.04 21.87
CA MET A 321 -12.87 -16.25 20.63
C MET A 321 -14.05 -15.27 20.60
N ILE A 322 -15.25 -15.71 20.99
CA ILE A 322 -16.41 -14.85 21.12
C ILE A 322 -16.15 -13.70 22.11
N LYS A 323 -15.59 -14.03 23.28
CA LYS A 323 -15.21 -13.02 24.29
C LYS A 323 -14.20 -12.01 23.74
N ALA A 324 -13.18 -12.48 23.01
CA ALA A 324 -12.18 -11.62 22.38
C ALA A 324 -12.81 -10.64 21.37
N TYR A 325 -13.72 -11.13 20.52
CA TYR A 325 -14.46 -10.27 19.59
C TYR A 325 -15.36 -9.25 20.28
N GLN A 326 -16.05 -9.65 21.34
CA GLN A 326 -16.95 -8.77 22.09
C GLN A 326 -16.19 -7.69 22.89
N SER A 327 -14.97 -7.99 23.32
CA SER A 327 -14.12 -7.04 24.06
C SER A 327 -13.35 -6.07 23.16
N ALA A 328 -13.31 -6.32 21.84
CA ALA A 328 -12.59 -5.45 20.92
C ALA A 328 -13.25 -4.05 20.85
N SER A 329 -12.48 -3.01 21.13
CA SER A 329 -12.98 -1.62 21.06
C SER A 329 -13.10 -1.19 19.58
N ILE A 330 -14.35 -0.99 19.14
CA ILE A 330 -14.68 -0.43 17.81
C ILE A 330 -15.04 1.03 18.02
N GLY A 331 -14.37 1.95 17.35
CA GLY A 331 -14.57 3.37 17.60
C GLY A 331 -13.87 4.31 16.64
N ASN A 332 -13.71 5.55 17.12
CA ASN A 332 -12.95 6.57 16.40
C ASN A 332 -11.48 6.16 16.31
N PRO A 333 -10.91 5.96 15.11
CA PRO A 333 -9.52 5.54 14.95
C PRO A 333 -8.50 6.59 15.43
N LEU A 334 -8.94 7.84 15.68
CA LEU A 334 -8.12 8.90 16.27
C LEU A 334 -8.04 8.81 17.80
N ASP A 335 -8.80 7.90 18.43
CA ASP A 335 -8.67 7.56 19.85
C ASP A 335 -7.64 6.42 20.00
N PRO A 336 -6.56 6.62 20.81
CA PRO A 336 -5.54 5.59 20.99
C PRO A 336 -6.04 4.28 21.62
N ASN A 337 -7.22 4.28 22.23
CA ASN A 337 -7.84 3.08 22.82
C ASN A 337 -8.71 2.30 21.82
N THR A 338 -8.91 2.82 20.61
CA THR A 338 -9.64 2.13 19.54
C THR A 338 -8.76 1.07 18.91
N LEU A 339 -9.26 -0.16 18.84
CA LEU A 339 -8.60 -1.27 18.16
C LEU A 339 -9.10 -1.46 16.72
N ILE A 340 -10.34 -1.11 16.45
CA ILE A 340 -10.98 -1.32 15.15
C ILE A 340 -11.62 -0.01 14.70
N GLY A 341 -11.12 0.53 13.60
CA GLY A 341 -11.69 1.69 12.91
C GLY A 341 -12.82 1.29 11.92
N PRO A 342 -13.32 2.25 11.14
CA PRO A 342 -14.35 2.00 10.13
C PRO A 342 -13.81 1.21 8.94
N LEU A 343 -14.73 0.62 8.16
CA LEU A 343 -14.44 0.19 6.79
C LEU A 343 -14.26 1.40 5.88
N ILE A 344 -13.52 1.22 4.79
CA ILE A 344 -13.08 2.31 3.91
C ILE A 344 -14.23 3.10 3.27
N ASP A 345 -15.36 2.45 2.97
CA ASP A 345 -16.52 3.08 2.34
C ASP A 345 -17.82 2.25 2.51
N GLN A 346 -18.93 2.85 2.13
CA GLN A 346 -20.25 2.21 2.19
C GLN A 346 -20.32 0.90 1.39
N GLN A 347 -19.67 0.84 0.23
CA GLN A 347 -19.65 -0.39 -0.57
C GLN A 347 -19.00 -1.56 0.19
N SER A 348 -18.00 -1.27 1.01
CA SER A 348 -17.34 -2.29 1.85
C SER A 348 -18.26 -2.76 2.97
N VAL A 349 -19.06 -1.86 3.55
CA VAL A 349 -20.10 -2.19 4.53
C VAL A 349 -21.18 -3.07 3.91
N ASP A 350 -21.69 -2.70 2.73
CA ASP A 350 -22.71 -3.47 2.01
C ASP A 350 -22.21 -4.87 1.65
N ASN A 351 -20.95 -4.97 1.19
CA ASN A 351 -20.32 -6.25 0.89
C ASN A 351 -20.21 -7.15 2.13
N TYR A 352 -19.86 -6.56 3.29
CA TYR A 352 -19.80 -7.28 4.56
C TYR A 352 -21.20 -7.83 4.96
N LEU A 353 -22.23 -6.98 4.97
CA LEU A 353 -23.59 -7.40 5.32
C LEU A 353 -24.14 -8.48 4.39
N ASN A 354 -23.88 -8.33 3.08
CA ASN A 354 -24.25 -9.33 2.08
C ASN A 354 -23.51 -10.66 2.29
N ALA A 355 -22.24 -10.63 2.66
CA ALA A 355 -21.47 -11.84 2.95
C ALA A 355 -22.04 -12.58 4.18
N VAL A 356 -22.36 -11.86 5.26
CA VAL A 356 -22.98 -12.44 6.45
C VAL A 356 -24.34 -13.08 6.11
N LYS A 357 -25.20 -12.37 5.37
CA LYS A 357 -26.50 -12.88 4.92
C LYS A 357 -26.34 -14.14 4.06
N THR A 358 -25.41 -14.12 3.12
CA THR A 358 -25.14 -15.27 2.23
C THR A 358 -24.66 -16.48 3.03
N ALA A 359 -23.73 -16.28 3.98
CA ALA A 359 -23.24 -17.36 4.83
C ALA A 359 -24.38 -18.03 5.63
N GLN A 360 -25.31 -17.24 6.19
CA GLN A 360 -26.49 -17.77 6.91
C GLN A 360 -27.43 -18.53 5.96
N GLN A 361 -27.65 -18.03 4.74
CA GLN A 361 -28.45 -18.72 3.72
C GLN A 361 -27.86 -20.07 3.29
N GLN A 362 -26.52 -20.18 3.37
CA GLN A 362 -25.77 -21.42 3.11
C GLN A 362 -25.68 -22.36 4.32
N GLY A 363 -26.44 -22.11 5.39
CA GLY A 363 -26.49 -22.93 6.59
C GLY A 363 -25.48 -22.53 7.68
N GLY A 364 -24.75 -21.44 7.51
CA GLY A 364 -23.83 -20.91 8.52
C GLY A 364 -24.59 -20.36 9.74
N LYS A 365 -24.05 -20.57 10.94
CA LYS A 365 -24.59 -20.02 12.20
C LYS A 365 -23.80 -18.76 12.56
N LEU A 366 -24.48 -17.62 12.69
CA LEU A 366 -23.88 -16.41 13.23
C LEU A 366 -23.74 -16.52 14.76
N VAL A 367 -22.50 -16.52 15.27
CA VAL A 367 -22.23 -16.68 16.71
C VAL A 367 -21.98 -15.34 17.42
N THR A 368 -21.46 -14.33 16.69
CA THR A 368 -21.29 -12.96 17.24
C THR A 368 -21.15 -11.94 16.09
N GLY A 369 -21.36 -10.65 16.34
CA GLY A 369 -21.24 -9.57 15.36
C GLY A 369 -22.36 -9.56 14.32
N GLY A 370 -22.00 -9.41 13.05
CA GLY A 370 -22.93 -9.48 11.91
C GLY A 370 -23.80 -8.23 11.70
N LYS A 371 -23.54 -7.13 12.38
CA LYS A 371 -24.31 -5.88 12.30
C LYS A 371 -23.43 -4.64 12.35
N ILE A 372 -23.96 -3.53 11.89
CA ILE A 372 -23.32 -2.21 12.02
C ILE A 372 -23.34 -1.80 13.50
N LYS A 373 -22.24 -1.24 13.98
CA LYS A 373 -22.16 -0.60 15.29
C LYS A 373 -22.31 0.91 15.10
N GLU A 374 -23.38 1.47 15.63
CA GLU A 374 -23.55 2.92 15.70
C GLU A 374 -22.60 3.49 16.77
N ILE A 375 -21.89 4.54 16.42
CA ILE A 375 -20.97 5.24 17.31
C ILE A 375 -21.42 6.69 17.36
N LYS A 376 -21.65 7.17 18.57
CA LYS A 376 -22.11 8.55 18.78
C LYS A 376 -21.06 9.52 18.23
N ASP A 377 -21.51 10.54 17.51
CA ASP A 377 -20.72 11.61 16.93
C ASP A 377 -19.72 11.18 15.81
N LEU A 378 -19.96 10.01 15.16
CA LEU A 378 -19.21 9.53 14.02
C LEU A 378 -20.12 9.16 12.85
#